data_2a234cd963dbcad77ca57e5cfea1c207
#
_entry.id   2a234cd963dbcad77ca57e5cfea1c207
#
_cell.length_a   1.000
_cell.length_b   1.000
_cell.length_c   1.000
_cell.angle_alpha   90.00
_cell.angle_beta   90.00
_cell.angle_gamma   90.00
#
_symmetry.space_group_name_H-M   'P 1'
#
loop_
_entity.id
_entity.type
_entity.pdbx_description
1 polymer ?
#
loop_
_entity_poly.entity_id
_entity_poly.type
_entity_poly.pdbx_seq_one_letter_code
_entity_poly.pdbx_strand_id
1 'polypeptide(L)'
;MASNPNFNEKTSALDVAHHYASQARNKTVLITGVSRYGIGEGIARAFAHGGASTVIVTGRDDTRLSLVVKDLTTDYPSVKFHPHKLDLTSLEATRRSANEVLEDDTVPKIDFVVANAGGAFLGPRQLTPDGLESTFAINHLGHFLFVASLLPKLRLAAKTSAPGDTRVIVISSTALHISPFRFADYNFDGNVVPEDEAPNWAPIKEIFGFEEHEGYSAWIAYGQSKTANVLFAVHWNTLFSHEGIFAFALHPGGVKTRATDEVSDMMAKEQKAKLPDPFEKTIDQGAATALVAALDRELTPEKGVFLNDCQVTDVPPYADSKDKAQKLWKLSENLVAEKLGSALQLA
;
A
#
# COMPACT_ATOMS: atom_id res chain seq x y z
N MET A 1 7.53 17.72 -7.27
CA MET A 1 7.95 17.85 -5.86
C MET A 1 6.70 18.04 -5.01
N ALA A 2 6.70 17.55 -3.77
CA ALA A 2 5.68 17.89 -2.77
C ALA A 2 5.71 19.40 -2.48
N SER A 3 4.63 19.95 -1.90
CA SER A 3 4.53 21.39 -1.66
C SER A 3 5.53 21.90 -0.62
N ASN A 4 5.94 21.04 0.32
CA ASN A 4 7.00 21.37 1.27
C ASN A 4 8.33 20.72 0.87
N PRO A 5 9.29 21.48 0.29
CA PRO A 5 10.57 20.96 -0.16
C PRO A 5 11.53 20.59 0.99
N ASN A 6 11.21 20.97 2.23
CA ASN A 6 12.03 20.63 3.41
C ASN A 6 11.68 19.25 3.98
N PHE A 7 10.58 18.64 3.58
CA PHE A 7 10.26 17.27 3.99
C PHE A 7 11.18 16.28 3.28
N ASN A 8 11.74 15.35 4.04
CA ASN A 8 12.77 14.41 3.60
C ASN A 8 12.71 13.10 4.41
N GLU A 9 13.75 12.28 4.32
CA GLU A 9 13.86 10.99 4.99
C GLU A 9 13.76 11.05 6.53
N LYS A 10 14.06 12.22 7.14
CA LYS A 10 14.06 12.44 8.60
C LYS A 10 12.75 13.04 9.10
N THR A 11 11.85 13.42 8.19
CA THR A 11 10.57 14.05 8.54
C THR A 11 9.70 13.07 9.33
N SER A 12 9.11 13.56 10.43
CA SER A 12 8.16 12.79 11.22
C SER A 12 6.73 12.90 10.65
N ALA A 13 5.95 11.83 10.79
CA ALA A 13 4.54 11.87 10.36
C ALA A 13 3.70 12.84 11.21
N LEU A 14 4.07 13.03 12.49
CA LEU A 14 3.43 14.02 13.34
C LEU A 14 3.68 15.45 12.85
N ASP A 15 4.90 15.77 12.37
CA ASP A 15 5.20 17.08 11.77
C ASP A 15 4.39 17.30 10.48
N VAL A 16 4.27 16.26 9.63
CA VAL A 16 3.43 16.31 8.43
C VAL A 16 1.97 16.52 8.80
N ALA A 17 1.45 15.76 9.78
CA ALA A 17 0.06 15.89 10.25
C ALA A 17 -0.22 17.27 10.85
N HIS A 18 0.74 17.85 11.58
CA HIS A 18 0.64 19.21 12.11
C HIS A 18 0.61 20.25 10.97
N HIS A 19 1.54 20.12 10.00
CA HIS A 19 1.63 21.02 8.84
C HIS A 19 0.35 21.04 8.00
N TYR A 20 -0.24 19.86 7.77
CA TYR A 20 -1.47 19.69 6.99
C TYR A 20 -2.71 19.42 7.87
N ALA A 21 -2.76 19.92 9.11
CA ALA A 21 -3.85 19.62 10.04
C ALA A 21 -5.25 20.01 9.51
N SER A 22 -5.35 21.08 8.72
CA SER A 22 -6.62 21.48 8.09
C SER A 22 -7.17 20.45 7.09
N GLN A 23 -6.29 19.67 6.46
CA GLN A 23 -6.64 18.62 5.50
C GLN A 23 -7.00 17.29 6.21
N ALA A 24 -6.43 17.02 7.39
CA ALA A 24 -6.72 15.83 8.17
C ALA A 24 -7.98 15.97 9.03
N ARG A 25 -8.30 17.20 9.44
CA ARG A 25 -9.40 17.48 10.39
C ARG A 25 -10.75 17.00 9.89
N ASN A 26 -11.47 16.28 10.78
CA ASN A 26 -12.81 15.74 10.53
C ASN A 26 -12.89 14.71 9.39
N LYS A 27 -11.75 14.16 8.95
CA LYS A 27 -11.70 13.15 7.91
C LYS A 27 -11.93 11.74 8.46
N THR A 28 -12.45 10.87 7.60
CA THR A 28 -12.55 9.42 7.82
C THR A 28 -11.45 8.73 7.05
N VAL A 29 -10.63 7.94 7.74
CA VAL A 29 -9.48 7.23 7.17
C VAL A 29 -9.62 5.74 7.40
N LEU A 30 -9.39 4.92 6.39
CA LEU A 30 -9.28 3.48 6.51
C LEU A 30 -7.84 3.05 6.23
N ILE A 31 -7.26 2.25 7.15
CA ILE A 31 -5.86 1.79 7.06
C ILE A 31 -5.84 0.27 7.14
N THR A 32 -5.26 -0.39 6.14
CA THR A 32 -5.11 -1.84 6.18
C THR A 32 -3.83 -2.27 6.90
N GLY A 33 -3.90 -3.41 7.62
CA GLY A 33 -2.74 -4.01 8.26
C GLY A 33 -2.15 -3.21 9.42
N VAL A 34 -3.01 -2.79 10.34
CA VAL A 34 -2.57 -2.05 11.53
C VAL A 34 -2.18 -3.04 12.64
N SER A 35 -0.93 -2.97 13.07
CA SER A 35 -0.39 -3.77 14.17
C SER A 35 0.51 -2.91 15.05
N ARG A 36 0.63 -3.27 16.33
CA ARG A 36 1.55 -2.59 17.26
C ARG A 36 2.96 -2.57 16.67
N TYR A 37 3.60 -1.42 16.75
CA TYR A 37 4.96 -1.18 16.25
C TYR A 37 5.11 -1.39 14.74
N GLY A 38 4.02 -1.21 13.99
CA GLY A 38 4.01 -1.25 12.53
C GLY A 38 3.74 0.12 11.91
N ILE A 39 4.08 0.27 10.63
CA ILE A 39 3.86 1.53 9.87
C ILE A 39 2.38 1.94 9.90
N GLY A 40 1.45 0.97 9.80
CA GLY A 40 0.01 1.24 9.88
C GLY A 40 -0.43 1.89 11.20
N GLU A 41 0.19 1.52 12.33
CA GLU A 41 -0.04 2.20 13.61
C GLU A 41 0.50 3.64 13.58
N GLY A 42 1.71 3.85 13.04
CA GLY A 42 2.28 5.20 12.88
C GLY A 42 1.38 6.11 12.04
N ILE A 43 0.84 5.59 10.93
CA ILE A 43 -0.11 6.32 10.07
C ILE A 43 -1.39 6.64 10.84
N ALA A 44 -1.96 5.67 11.59
CA ALA A 44 -3.17 5.88 12.39
C ALA A 44 -2.98 6.97 13.45
N ARG A 45 -1.83 6.95 14.17
CA ARG A 45 -1.46 7.97 15.16
C ARG A 45 -1.32 9.35 14.53
N ALA A 46 -0.69 9.46 13.37
CA ALA A 46 -0.49 10.72 12.69
C ALA A 46 -1.80 11.33 12.18
N PHE A 47 -2.71 10.54 11.60
CA PHE A 47 -4.04 11.03 11.25
C PHE A 47 -4.85 11.47 12.48
N ALA A 48 -4.79 10.70 13.56
CA ALA A 48 -5.45 11.07 14.82
C ALA A 48 -4.89 12.39 15.39
N HIS A 49 -3.56 12.55 15.36
CA HIS A 49 -2.88 13.80 15.76
C HIS A 49 -3.30 14.99 14.89
N GLY A 50 -3.48 14.79 13.58
CA GLY A 50 -3.98 15.78 12.62
C GLY A 50 -5.46 16.13 12.79
N GLY A 51 -6.19 15.44 13.68
CA GLY A 51 -7.59 15.73 13.99
C GLY A 51 -8.59 14.98 13.09
N ALA A 52 -8.24 13.84 12.53
CA ALA A 52 -9.20 12.95 11.90
C ALA A 52 -10.32 12.61 12.88
N SER A 53 -11.56 12.54 12.39
CA SER A 53 -12.72 12.22 13.25
C SER A 53 -12.87 10.70 13.46
N THR A 54 -12.51 9.92 12.44
CA THR A 54 -12.70 8.48 12.43
C THR A 54 -11.51 7.81 11.75
N VAL A 55 -10.95 6.78 12.39
CA VAL A 55 -9.89 5.94 11.84
C VAL A 55 -10.33 4.48 11.91
N ILE A 56 -10.57 3.89 10.75
CA ILE A 56 -10.87 2.46 10.62
C ILE A 56 -9.54 1.73 10.50
N VAL A 57 -9.25 0.88 11.44
CA VAL A 57 -8.01 0.10 11.49
C VAL A 57 -8.32 -1.36 11.20
N THR A 58 -7.61 -1.96 10.24
CA THR A 58 -7.89 -3.34 9.88
C THR A 58 -6.73 -4.29 10.17
N GLY A 59 -7.06 -5.55 10.44
CA GLY A 59 -6.09 -6.61 10.68
C GLY A 59 -6.73 -7.99 10.63
N ARG A 60 -5.92 -9.04 10.55
CA ARG A 60 -6.39 -10.44 10.50
C ARG A 60 -6.78 -11.01 11.87
N ASP A 61 -6.15 -10.53 12.92
CA ASP A 61 -6.25 -11.03 14.29
C ASP A 61 -6.98 -10.03 15.17
N ASP A 62 -8.20 -10.37 15.57
CA ASP A 62 -9.07 -9.50 16.36
C ASP A 62 -8.47 -9.15 17.73
N THR A 63 -7.71 -10.08 18.35
CA THR A 63 -7.08 -9.84 19.65
C THR A 63 -5.97 -8.79 19.54
N ARG A 64 -5.09 -8.94 18.55
CA ARG A 64 -4.02 -7.97 18.28
C ARG A 64 -4.59 -6.62 17.88
N LEU A 65 -5.62 -6.61 17.05
CA LEU A 65 -6.28 -5.38 16.61
C LEU A 65 -6.92 -4.62 17.79
N SER A 66 -7.61 -5.33 18.68
CA SER A 66 -8.20 -4.75 19.89
C SER A 66 -7.16 -4.10 20.81
N LEU A 67 -5.96 -4.68 20.91
CA LEU A 67 -4.87 -4.08 21.69
C LEU A 67 -4.38 -2.76 21.09
N VAL A 68 -4.24 -2.69 19.76
CA VAL A 68 -3.86 -1.44 19.08
C VAL A 68 -4.95 -0.37 19.25
N VAL A 69 -6.22 -0.74 19.06
CA VAL A 69 -7.35 0.20 19.23
C VAL A 69 -7.40 0.74 20.65
N LYS A 70 -7.17 -0.10 21.66
CA LYS A 70 -7.09 0.34 23.05
C LYS A 70 -6.03 1.41 23.26
N ASP A 71 -4.81 1.21 22.75
CA ASP A 71 -3.72 2.16 22.86
C ASP A 71 -4.05 3.47 22.15
N LEU A 72 -4.52 3.37 20.89
CA LEU A 72 -4.91 4.55 20.10
C LEU A 72 -6.03 5.35 20.75
N THR A 73 -7.05 4.69 21.31
CA THR A 73 -8.18 5.35 21.99
C THR A 73 -7.73 6.03 23.29
N THR A 74 -6.75 5.43 23.99
CA THR A 74 -6.19 6.04 25.20
C THR A 74 -5.41 7.31 24.87
N ASP A 75 -4.62 7.29 23.80
CA ASP A 75 -3.76 8.41 23.41
C ASP A 75 -4.55 9.53 22.68
N TYR A 76 -5.63 9.17 21.97
CA TYR A 76 -6.45 10.09 21.18
C TYR A 76 -7.96 9.92 21.47
N PRO A 77 -8.43 10.29 22.68
CA PRO A 77 -9.82 10.01 23.12
C PRO A 77 -10.91 10.76 22.33
N SER A 78 -10.55 11.77 21.55
CA SER A 78 -11.47 12.52 20.69
C SER A 78 -11.71 11.87 19.32
N VAL A 79 -10.92 10.85 18.95
CA VAL A 79 -10.98 10.16 17.66
C VAL A 79 -11.73 8.83 17.81
N LYS A 80 -12.63 8.54 16.88
CA LYS A 80 -13.31 7.24 16.84
C LYS A 80 -12.43 6.22 16.11
N PHE A 81 -12.00 5.17 16.81
CA PHE A 81 -11.28 4.05 16.21
C PHE A 81 -12.21 2.86 16.01
N HIS A 82 -12.37 2.44 14.76
CA HIS A 82 -13.19 1.29 14.38
C HIS A 82 -12.28 0.11 14.01
N PRO A 83 -12.17 -0.94 14.85
CA PRO A 83 -11.51 -2.17 14.43
C PRO A 83 -12.36 -2.89 13.40
N HIS A 84 -11.72 -3.37 12.33
CA HIS A 84 -12.39 -4.12 11.29
C HIS A 84 -11.53 -5.28 10.81
N LYS A 85 -12.08 -6.49 10.78
CA LYS A 85 -11.35 -7.68 10.37
C LYS A 85 -11.15 -7.71 8.86
N LEU A 86 -9.90 -7.88 8.42
CA LEU A 86 -9.56 -8.00 7.02
C LEU A 86 -8.49 -9.07 6.81
N ASP A 87 -8.82 -10.08 6.02
CA ASP A 87 -7.88 -11.13 5.59
C ASP A 87 -7.70 -11.09 4.07
N LEU A 88 -6.59 -10.53 3.63
CA LEU A 88 -6.21 -10.40 2.23
C LEU A 88 -5.65 -11.70 1.61
N THR A 89 -5.53 -12.77 2.37
CA THR A 89 -5.09 -14.08 1.86
C THR A 89 -6.22 -14.82 1.13
N SER A 90 -7.48 -14.38 1.29
CA SER A 90 -8.65 -14.95 0.65
C SER A 90 -9.50 -13.87 0.01
N LEU A 91 -9.76 -13.98 -1.28
CA LEU A 91 -10.61 -13.04 -2.02
C LEU A 91 -12.05 -13.05 -1.49
N GLU A 92 -12.58 -14.22 -1.08
CA GLU A 92 -13.92 -14.30 -0.49
C GLU A 92 -13.99 -13.58 0.88
N ALA A 93 -12.97 -13.76 1.74
CA ALA A 93 -12.88 -13.04 3.01
C ALA A 93 -12.73 -11.52 2.78
N THR A 94 -11.94 -11.13 1.79
CA THR A 94 -11.74 -9.73 1.39
C THR A 94 -13.06 -9.10 0.92
N ARG A 95 -13.81 -9.78 0.06
CA ARG A 95 -15.12 -9.32 -0.45
C ARG A 95 -16.12 -9.13 0.69
N ARG A 96 -16.22 -10.12 1.57
CA ARG A 96 -17.11 -10.04 2.74
C ARG A 96 -16.75 -8.84 3.63
N SER A 97 -15.46 -8.67 3.92
CA SER A 97 -14.96 -7.54 4.71
C SER A 97 -15.28 -6.19 4.04
N ALA A 98 -15.13 -6.08 2.73
CA ALA A 98 -15.50 -4.86 2.00
C ALA A 98 -17.01 -4.56 2.09
N ASN A 99 -17.87 -5.58 1.95
CA ASN A 99 -19.31 -5.43 2.08
C ASN A 99 -19.73 -4.97 3.49
N GLU A 100 -19.12 -5.54 4.54
CA GLU A 100 -19.35 -5.12 5.93
C GLU A 100 -19.00 -3.63 6.14
N VAL A 101 -17.89 -3.14 5.54
CA VAL A 101 -17.57 -1.71 5.59
C VAL A 101 -18.58 -0.87 4.79
N LEU A 102 -19.05 -1.37 3.64
CA LEU A 102 -20.05 -0.64 2.83
C LEU A 102 -21.40 -0.52 3.54
N GLU A 103 -21.82 -1.55 4.25
CA GLU A 103 -23.08 -1.62 4.97
C GLU A 103 -23.05 -0.90 6.33
N ASP A 104 -21.87 -0.51 6.82
CA ASP A 104 -21.75 0.23 8.08
C ASP A 104 -22.19 1.69 7.92
N ASP A 105 -23.39 2.00 8.38
CA ASP A 105 -23.97 3.34 8.37
C ASP A 105 -23.27 4.31 9.33
N THR A 106 -22.49 3.81 10.30
CA THR A 106 -21.70 4.65 11.21
C THR A 106 -20.48 5.26 10.51
N VAL A 107 -20.12 4.74 9.34
CA VAL A 107 -19.07 5.20 8.45
C VAL A 107 -19.66 5.56 7.08
N PRO A 108 -20.36 6.69 6.95
CA PRO A 108 -21.10 7.00 5.72
C PRO A 108 -20.20 7.27 4.52
N LYS A 109 -18.97 7.73 4.73
CA LYS A 109 -17.98 8.01 3.68
C LYS A 109 -16.57 7.73 4.15
N ILE A 110 -15.64 7.58 3.21
CA ILE A 110 -14.21 7.39 3.48
C ILE A 110 -13.44 8.42 2.65
N ASP A 111 -12.71 9.31 3.32
CA ASP A 111 -11.91 10.35 2.66
C ASP A 111 -10.54 9.80 2.20
N PHE A 112 -9.94 8.91 3.01
CA PHE A 112 -8.64 8.31 2.69
C PHE A 112 -8.66 6.79 2.90
N VAL A 113 -8.15 6.04 1.93
CA VAL A 113 -7.82 4.62 2.09
C VAL A 113 -6.31 4.47 2.00
N VAL A 114 -5.70 3.88 3.03
CA VAL A 114 -4.27 3.53 3.04
C VAL A 114 -4.13 2.01 2.94
N ALA A 115 -3.79 1.52 1.76
CA ALA A 115 -3.50 0.13 1.46
C ALA A 115 -2.07 -0.20 1.94
N ASN A 116 -1.93 -0.43 3.26
CA ASN A 116 -0.65 -0.61 3.93
C ASN A 116 -0.30 -2.08 4.20
N ALA A 117 -1.28 -2.96 4.38
CA ALA A 117 -1.02 -4.37 4.70
C ALA A 117 -0.10 -5.03 3.67
N GLY A 118 0.76 -5.93 4.11
CA GLY A 118 1.65 -6.68 3.23
C GLY A 118 3.09 -6.72 3.71
N GLY A 119 3.93 -7.34 2.90
CA GLY A 119 5.35 -7.53 3.20
C GLY A 119 6.03 -8.44 2.18
N ALA A 120 7.31 -8.70 2.41
CA ALA A 120 8.05 -9.75 1.73
C ALA A 120 7.85 -11.07 2.50
N PHE A 121 7.23 -12.06 1.85
CA PHE A 121 7.08 -13.39 2.43
C PHE A 121 8.28 -14.25 1.99
N LEU A 122 9.36 -14.16 2.76
CA LEU A 122 10.60 -14.88 2.47
C LEU A 122 10.42 -16.39 2.69
N GLY A 123 11.04 -17.18 1.82
CA GLY A 123 10.99 -18.64 1.88
C GLY A 123 10.51 -19.27 0.56
N PRO A 124 10.09 -20.53 0.59
CA PRO A 124 9.57 -21.20 -0.60
C PRO A 124 8.24 -20.59 -1.05
N ARG A 125 7.91 -20.75 -2.33
CA ARG A 125 6.64 -20.34 -2.92
C ARG A 125 5.47 -20.91 -2.11
N GLN A 126 4.56 -20.01 -1.72
CA GLN A 126 3.31 -20.35 -1.07
C GLN A 126 2.14 -19.86 -1.88
N LEU A 127 1.07 -20.64 -1.91
CA LEU A 127 -0.18 -20.24 -2.57
C LEU A 127 -1.24 -19.94 -1.51
N THR A 128 -2.06 -18.95 -1.79
CA THR A 128 -3.28 -18.68 -1.03
C THR A 128 -4.33 -19.76 -1.27
N PRO A 129 -5.44 -19.81 -0.48
CA PRO A 129 -6.56 -20.70 -0.77
C PRO A 129 -7.14 -20.53 -2.17
N ASP A 130 -6.97 -19.35 -2.78
CA ASP A 130 -7.41 -19.05 -4.14
C ASP A 130 -6.43 -19.57 -5.23
N GLY A 131 -5.32 -20.24 -4.83
CA GLY A 131 -4.29 -20.76 -5.74
C GLY A 131 -3.35 -19.72 -6.33
N LEU A 132 -3.24 -18.56 -5.70
CA LEU A 132 -2.41 -17.44 -6.14
C LEU A 132 -1.14 -17.34 -5.29
N GLU A 133 -0.02 -16.91 -5.90
CA GLU A 133 1.21 -16.64 -5.16
C GLU A 133 0.94 -15.61 -4.05
N SER A 134 1.35 -15.94 -2.83
CA SER A 134 0.90 -15.23 -1.62
C SER A 134 1.30 -13.77 -1.58
N THR A 135 2.48 -13.41 -2.10
CA THR A 135 2.96 -12.03 -2.08
C THR A 135 2.15 -11.14 -3.04
N PHE A 136 1.92 -11.64 -4.26
CA PHE A 136 1.05 -10.97 -5.23
C PHE A 136 -0.39 -10.87 -4.73
N ALA A 137 -0.93 -11.97 -4.21
CA ALA A 137 -2.30 -12.01 -3.71
C ALA A 137 -2.54 -10.99 -2.59
N ILE A 138 -1.67 -10.95 -1.57
CA ILE A 138 -1.84 -10.10 -0.39
C ILE A 138 -1.49 -8.65 -0.69
N ASN A 139 -0.32 -8.40 -1.32
CA ASN A 139 0.16 -7.04 -1.51
C ASN A 139 -0.63 -6.26 -2.57
N HIS A 140 -1.18 -6.96 -3.57
CA HIS A 140 -1.88 -6.33 -4.68
C HIS A 140 -3.33 -6.79 -4.85
N LEU A 141 -3.60 -8.05 -5.17
CA LEU A 141 -4.93 -8.46 -5.64
C LEU A 141 -6.02 -8.33 -4.56
N GLY A 142 -5.69 -8.67 -3.31
CA GLY A 142 -6.59 -8.45 -2.17
C GLY A 142 -6.88 -6.97 -1.94
N HIS A 143 -5.87 -6.11 -2.03
CA HIS A 143 -6.06 -4.66 -1.96
C HIS A 143 -6.85 -4.11 -3.15
N PHE A 144 -6.56 -4.60 -4.37
CA PHE A 144 -7.33 -4.25 -5.56
C PHE A 144 -8.82 -4.49 -5.33
N LEU A 145 -9.19 -5.71 -4.93
CA LEU A 145 -10.58 -6.06 -4.64
C LEU A 145 -11.16 -5.18 -3.53
N PHE A 146 -10.46 -5.07 -2.39
CA PHE A 146 -10.95 -4.34 -1.23
C PHE A 146 -11.17 -2.85 -1.52
N VAL A 147 -10.15 -2.18 -2.06
CA VAL A 147 -10.18 -0.72 -2.33
C VAL A 147 -11.20 -0.40 -3.42
N ALA A 148 -11.23 -1.17 -4.50
CA ALA A 148 -12.18 -0.96 -5.59
C ALA A 148 -13.64 -1.18 -5.13
N SER A 149 -13.88 -2.15 -4.24
CA SER A 149 -15.21 -2.33 -3.62
C SER A 149 -15.64 -1.12 -2.79
N LEU A 150 -14.71 -0.39 -2.16
CA LEU A 150 -15.03 0.79 -1.33
C LEU A 150 -15.28 2.07 -2.15
N LEU A 151 -15.20 2.02 -3.49
CA LEU A 151 -15.42 3.16 -4.37
C LEU A 151 -16.71 3.95 -4.09
N PRO A 152 -17.87 3.32 -3.76
CA PRO A 152 -19.07 4.07 -3.40
C PRO A 152 -18.87 5.05 -2.22
N LYS A 153 -18.15 4.64 -1.16
CA LYS A 153 -17.86 5.50 0.00
C LYS A 153 -16.81 6.57 -0.30
N LEU A 154 -15.84 6.29 -1.19
CA LEU A 154 -14.90 7.28 -1.71
C LEU A 154 -15.63 8.34 -2.55
N ARG A 155 -16.54 7.94 -3.43
CA ARG A 155 -17.37 8.86 -4.23
C ARG A 155 -18.24 9.78 -3.35
N LEU A 156 -18.78 9.26 -2.24
CA LEU A 156 -19.53 10.09 -1.27
C LEU A 156 -18.63 11.13 -0.60
N ALA A 157 -17.37 10.80 -0.31
CA ALA A 157 -16.40 11.76 0.20
C ALA A 157 -16.03 12.82 -0.85
N ALA A 158 -15.73 12.39 -2.07
CA ALA A 158 -15.34 13.28 -3.18
C ALA A 158 -16.43 14.31 -3.53
N LYS A 159 -17.71 13.93 -3.48
CA LYS A 159 -18.85 14.84 -3.70
C LYS A 159 -18.89 16.02 -2.73
N THR A 160 -18.29 15.90 -1.56
CA THR A 160 -18.34 16.91 -0.48
C THR A 160 -16.96 17.53 -0.17
N SER A 161 -15.97 17.25 -1.01
CA SER A 161 -14.58 17.69 -0.84
C SER A 161 -14.10 18.39 -2.13
N ALA A 162 -13.01 19.14 -2.03
CA ALA A 162 -12.35 19.66 -3.23
C ALA A 162 -11.75 18.50 -4.05
N PRO A 163 -11.64 18.63 -5.38
CA PRO A 163 -11.00 17.61 -6.21
C PRO A 163 -9.62 17.25 -5.68
N GLY A 164 -9.34 15.96 -5.52
CA GLY A 164 -8.09 15.46 -4.98
C GLY A 164 -7.96 15.47 -3.44
N ASP A 165 -9.01 15.84 -2.71
CA ASP A 165 -9.06 15.71 -1.24
C ASP A 165 -9.50 14.29 -0.80
N THR A 166 -9.96 13.45 -1.73
CA THR A 166 -10.26 12.04 -1.50
C THR A 166 -9.17 11.20 -2.18
N ARG A 167 -8.49 10.34 -1.43
CA ARG A 167 -7.29 9.66 -1.93
C ARG A 167 -7.20 8.20 -1.54
N VAL A 168 -6.56 7.43 -2.43
CA VAL A 168 -6.07 6.07 -2.18
C VAL A 168 -4.56 6.11 -2.11
N ILE A 169 -3.99 5.68 -1.00
CA ILE A 169 -2.55 5.63 -0.74
C ILE A 169 -2.12 4.17 -0.69
N VAL A 170 -1.17 3.78 -1.55
CA VAL A 170 -0.73 2.39 -1.67
C VAL A 170 0.73 2.26 -1.24
N ILE A 171 0.98 1.46 -0.20
CA ILE A 171 2.35 1.25 0.26
C ILE A 171 3.07 0.30 -0.70
N SER A 172 3.99 0.86 -1.47
CA SER A 172 4.91 0.14 -2.35
C SER A 172 6.29 -0.01 -1.68
N SER A 173 7.35 -0.08 -2.46
CA SER A 173 8.74 -0.19 -1.99
C SER A 173 9.69 0.12 -3.14
N THR A 174 10.93 0.53 -2.83
CA THR A 174 12.04 0.56 -3.80
C THR A 174 12.36 -0.81 -4.40
N ALA A 175 11.86 -1.90 -3.81
CA ALA A 175 11.92 -3.24 -4.40
C ALA A 175 11.24 -3.35 -5.78
N LEU A 176 10.43 -2.35 -6.17
CA LEU A 176 9.91 -2.24 -7.54
C LEU A 176 11.04 -2.21 -8.60
N HIS A 177 12.25 -1.78 -8.23
CA HIS A 177 13.43 -1.81 -9.13
C HIS A 177 13.99 -3.22 -9.38
N ILE A 178 13.55 -4.22 -8.60
CA ILE A 178 13.97 -5.62 -8.74
C ILE A 178 13.25 -6.31 -9.89
N SER A 179 11.95 -6.01 -10.08
CA SER A 179 11.17 -6.73 -11.08
C SER A 179 10.05 -5.88 -11.66
N PRO A 180 9.89 -5.84 -12.99
CA PRO A 180 8.62 -5.51 -13.61
C PRO A 180 7.54 -6.50 -13.14
N PHE A 181 6.27 -6.19 -13.44
CA PHE A 181 5.21 -7.17 -13.25
C PHE A 181 5.26 -8.22 -14.37
N ARG A 182 5.32 -9.48 -13.99
CA ARG A 182 5.50 -10.64 -14.86
C ARG A 182 4.14 -11.18 -15.33
N PHE A 183 3.55 -10.55 -16.32
CA PHE A 183 2.23 -10.97 -16.83
C PHE A 183 2.20 -12.38 -17.37
N ALA A 184 3.30 -12.84 -17.99
CA ALA A 184 3.42 -14.18 -18.53
C ALA A 184 3.51 -15.25 -17.43
N ASP A 185 4.03 -14.91 -16.24
CA ASP A 185 4.27 -15.84 -15.14
C ASP A 185 4.13 -15.15 -13.75
N TYR A 186 3.03 -14.42 -13.56
CA TYR A 186 2.77 -13.68 -12.31
C TYR A 186 2.65 -14.60 -11.09
N ASN A 187 2.27 -15.83 -11.32
CA ASN A 187 2.06 -16.85 -10.29
C ASN A 187 3.28 -17.76 -10.06
N PHE A 188 4.35 -17.59 -10.85
CA PHE A 188 5.55 -18.45 -10.85
C PHE A 188 5.23 -19.93 -11.13
N ASP A 189 4.44 -20.18 -12.14
CA ASP A 189 4.08 -21.54 -12.59
C ASP A 189 5.12 -22.14 -13.57
N GLY A 190 6.18 -21.40 -13.87
CA GLY A 190 7.29 -21.82 -14.75
C GLY A 190 7.08 -21.48 -16.21
N ASN A 191 6.21 -20.53 -16.52
CA ASN A 191 6.03 -20.05 -17.88
C ASN A 191 7.23 -19.20 -18.33
N VAL A 192 7.49 -19.21 -19.63
CA VAL A 192 8.55 -18.38 -20.23
C VAL A 192 8.20 -16.91 -20.06
N VAL A 193 9.10 -16.15 -19.47
CA VAL A 193 8.96 -14.72 -19.24
C VAL A 193 9.65 -13.95 -20.36
N PRO A 194 8.97 -13.04 -21.07
CA PRO A 194 9.60 -12.19 -22.09
C PRO A 194 10.60 -11.22 -21.48
N GLU A 195 11.54 -10.72 -22.28
CA GLU A 195 12.65 -9.87 -21.85
C GLU A 195 12.17 -8.59 -21.12
N ASP A 196 11.08 -7.97 -21.58
CA ASP A 196 10.52 -6.76 -20.97
C ASP A 196 9.76 -7.01 -19.64
N GLU A 197 9.59 -8.27 -19.25
CA GLU A 197 9.06 -8.74 -17.98
C GLU A 197 10.13 -9.44 -17.12
N ALA A 198 11.37 -9.55 -17.62
CA ALA A 198 12.47 -10.18 -16.89
C ALA A 198 12.89 -9.37 -15.66
N PRO A 199 13.20 -10.04 -14.53
CA PRO A 199 13.65 -9.37 -13.33
C PRO A 199 15.08 -8.84 -13.47
N ASN A 200 15.39 -7.81 -12.69
CA ASN A 200 16.75 -7.31 -12.55
C ASN A 200 17.45 -8.04 -11.40
N TRP A 201 18.34 -8.97 -11.73
CA TRP A 201 19.09 -9.73 -10.73
C TRP A 201 20.25 -8.95 -10.09
N ALA A 202 20.71 -7.86 -10.72
CA ALA A 202 21.87 -7.12 -10.23
C ALA A 202 21.69 -6.61 -8.79
N PRO A 203 20.58 -5.94 -8.39
CA PRO A 203 20.36 -5.55 -6.99
C PRO A 203 20.25 -6.76 -6.05
N ILE A 204 19.63 -7.86 -6.51
CA ILE A 204 19.48 -9.07 -5.68
C ILE A 204 20.86 -9.68 -5.37
N LYS A 205 21.72 -9.77 -6.38
CA LYS A 205 23.09 -10.27 -6.25
C LYS A 205 23.94 -9.35 -5.37
N GLU A 206 23.87 -8.05 -5.64
CA GLU A 206 24.70 -7.07 -4.93
C GLU A 206 24.34 -6.95 -3.44
N ILE A 207 23.03 -6.90 -3.12
CA ILE A 207 22.53 -6.66 -1.76
C ILE A 207 22.46 -7.96 -0.97
N PHE A 208 21.90 -9.03 -1.57
CA PHE A 208 21.59 -10.26 -0.84
C PHE A 208 22.54 -11.42 -1.16
N GLY A 209 23.41 -11.27 -2.16
CA GLY A 209 24.38 -12.30 -2.55
C GLY A 209 23.77 -13.51 -3.28
N PHE A 210 22.53 -13.43 -3.74
CA PHE A 210 21.90 -14.50 -4.50
C PHE A 210 22.24 -14.37 -5.99
N GLU A 211 22.66 -15.50 -6.59
CA GLU A 211 22.88 -15.58 -8.04
C GLU A 211 21.55 -15.78 -8.77
N GLU A 212 21.53 -15.39 -10.04
CA GLU A 212 20.41 -15.67 -10.93
C GLU A 212 20.13 -17.17 -11.01
N HIS A 213 18.86 -17.54 -10.90
CA HIS A 213 18.41 -18.92 -10.99
C HIS A 213 17.00 -18.99 -11.60
N GLU A 214 16.67 -20.12 -12.16
CA GLU A 214 15.31 -20.41 -12.62
C GLU A 214 14.37 -20.69 -11.43
N GLY A 215 13.07 -20.45 -11.65
CA GLY A 215 12.03 -20.76 -10.69
C GLY A 215 11.67 -19.60 -9.76
N TYR A 216 11.19 -19.95 -8.56
CA TYR A 216 10.67 -18.97 -7.61
C TYR A 216 11.77 -18.24 -6.84
N SER A 217 11.66 -16.93 -6.80
CA SER A 217 12.43 -16.07 -5.90
C SER A 217 11.48 -15.15 -5.14
N ALA A 218 11.53 -15.21 -3.80
CA ALA A 218 10.72 -14.37 -2.94
C ALA A 218 10.98 -12.88 -3.14
N TRP A 219 12.21 -12.49 -3.49
CA TRP A 219 12.57 -11.09 -3.80
C TRP A 219 11.96 -10.62 -5.12
N ILE A 220 11.93 -11.49 -6.14
CA ILE A 220 11.26 -11.18 -7.42
C ILE A 220 9.75 -11.10 -7.22
N ALA A 221 9.15 -12.03 -6.46
CA ALA A 221 7.73 -12.01 -6.11
C ALA A 221 7.36 -10.73 -5.36
N TYR A 222 8.21 -10.31 -4.42
CA TYR A 222 8.03 -9.05 -3.71
C TYR A 222 8.18 -7.84 -4.65
N GLY A 223 9.24 -7.79 -5.45
CA GLY A 223 9.48 -6.72 -6.42
C GLY A 223 8.32 -6.53 -7.39
N GLN A 224 7.86 -7.62 -8.04
CA GLN A 224 6.70 -7.57 -8.94
C GLN A 224 5.43 -7.09 -8.23
N SER A 225 5.19 -7.50 -6.97
CA SER A 225 4.03 -7.05 -6.21
C SER A 225 4.08 -5.55 -5.91
N LYS A 226 5.29 -4.99 -5.70
CA LYS A 226 5.48 -3.56 -5.44
C LYS A 226 5.41 -2.71 -6.71
N THR A 227 5.82 -3.27 -7.85
CA THR A 227 5.53 -2.71 -9.18
C THR A 227 4.02 -2.70 -9.45
N ALA A 228 3.31 -3.78 -9.13
CA ALA A 228 1.86 -3.85 -9.26
C ALA A 228 1.14 -2.76 -8.44
N ASN A 229 1.64 -2.42 -7.27
CA ASN A 229 1.07 -1.36 -6.43
C ASN A 229 1.20 0.03 -7.07
N VAL A 230 2.29 0.33 -7.77
CA VAL A 230 2.42 1.59 -8.54
C VAL A 230 1.51 1.58 -9.76
N LEU A 231 1.50 0.49 -10.55
CA LEU A 231 0.62 0.35 -11.71
C LEU A 231 -0.87 0.47 -11.33
N PHE A 232 -1.26 -0.03 -10.15
CA PHE A 232 -2.61 0.19 -9.61
C PHE A 232 -2.92 1.69 -9.46
N ALA A 233 -2.03 2.47 -8.84
CA ALA A 233 -2.23 3.90 -8.66
C ALA A 233 -2.29 4.64 -10.01
N VAL A 234 -1.45 4.26 -10.97
CA VAL A 234 -1.47 4.82 -12.35
C VAL A 234 -2.83 4.59 -13.01
N HIS A 235 -3.34 3.35 -12.99
CA HIS A 235 -4.61 3.06 -13.64
C HIS A 235 -5.81 3.61 -12.87
N TRP A 236 -5.77 3.59 -11.53
CA TRP A 236 -6.77 4.25 -10.69
C TRP A 236 -6.97 5.72 -11.09
N ASN A 237 -5.88 6.46 -11.26
CA ASN A 237 -5.93 7.86 -11.69
C ASN A 237 -6.51 8.02 -13.10
N THR A 238 -6.23 7.09 -14.01
CA THR A 238 -6.83 7.09 -15.34
C THR A 238 -8.37 6.94 -15.26
N LEU A 239 -8.87 6.14 -14.33
CA LEU A 239 -10.30 5.89 -14.19
C LEU A 239 -11.03 6.94 -13.36
N PHE A 240 -10.43 7.43 -12.25
CA PHE A 240 -11.19 8.15 -11.22
C PHE A 240 -10.68 9.56 -10.88
N SER A 241 -9.58 10.03 -11.48
CA SER A 241 -9.10 11.39 -11.21
C SER A 241 -10.10 12.46 -11.65
N HIS A 242 -10.88 12.20 -12.69
CA HIS A 242 -11.95 13.10 -13.16
C HIS A 242 -13.12 13.19 -12.14
N GLU A 243 -13.26 12.22 -11.25
CA GLU A 243 -14.21 12.24 -10.12
C GLU A 243 -13.60 12.92 -8.87
N GLY A 244 -12.36 13.41 -8.94
CA GLY A 244 -11.65 14.03 -7.83
C GLY A 244 -11.08 13.03 -6.83
N ILE A 245 -10.94 11.74 -7.21
CA ILE A 245 -10.39 10.67 -6.36
C ILE A 245 -9.02 10.28 -6.89
N PHE A 246 -7.96 10.72 -6.20
CA PHE A 246 -6.58 10.48 -6.62
C PHE A 246 -5.96 9.26 -5.95
N ALA A 247 -4.97 8.64 -6.59
CA ALA A 247 -4.18 7.58 -6.00
C ALA A 247 -2.68 7.88 -6.09
N PHE A 248 -1.96 7.53 -5.02
CA PHE A 248 -0.51 7.63 -4.95
C PHE A 248 0.07 6.34 -4.37
N ALA A 249 1.19 5.91 -4.91
CA ALA A 249 2.00 4.84 -4.35
C ALA A 249 3.25 5.44 -3.68
N LEU A 250 3.84 4.71 -2.72
CA LEU A 250 5.01 5.22 -2.03
C LEU A 250 5.92 4.14 -1.47
N HIS A 251 7.18 4.51 -1.23
CA HIS A 251 8.11 3.79 -0.38
C HIS A 251 8.15 4.43 1.02
N PRO A 252 7.96 3.66 2.10
CA PRO A 252 8.00 4.20 3.46
C PRO A 252 9.43 4.43 3.99
N GLY A 253 10.46 3.95 3.27
CA GLY A 253 11.84 3.89 3.73
C GLY A 253 12.19 2.56 4.42
N GLY A 254 13.42 2.43 4.83
CA GLY A 254 13.91 1.33 5.67
C GLY A 254 13.43 1.51 7.11
N VAL A 255 12.22 1.07 7.42
CA VAL A 255 11.59 1.29 8.73
C VAL A 255 11.86 0.11 9.65
N LYS A 256 12.34 0.37 10.86
CA LYS A 256 12.48 -0.65 11.89
C LYS A 256 11.12 -1.08 12.41
N THR A 257 10.71 -2.27 12.02
CA THR A 257 9.45 -2.90 12.44
C THR A 257 9.71 -4.36 12.78
N ARG A 258 8.79 -5.01 13.50
CA ARG A 258 8.93 -6.44 13.77
C ARG A 258 9.08 -7.28 12.48
N ALA A 259 8.41 -6.91 11.40
CA ALA A 259 8.53 -7.61 10.13
C ALA A 259 9.90 -7.41 9.46
N THR A 260 10.51 -6.23 9.63
CA THR A 260 11.86 -5.96 9.11
C THR A 260 12.96 -6.53 10.00
N ASP A 261 12.74 -6.69 11.31
CA ASP A 261 13.68 -7.35 12.21
C ASP A 261 13.91 -8.81 11.78
N GLU A 262 12.85 -9.54 11.42
CA GLU A 262 12.96 -10.91 10.90
C GLU A 262 13.81 -11.01 9.63
N VAL A 263 13.62 -10.06 8.70
CA VAL A 263 14.44 -9.95 7.47
C VAL A 263 15.87 -9.53 7.82
N SER A 264 16.00 -8.56 8.69
CA SER A 264 17.29 -8.00 9.11
C SER A 264 18.15 -9.05 9.82
N ASP A 265 17.57 -9.89 10.67
CA ASP A 265 18.30 -10.95 11.38
C ASP A 265 18.87 -12.02 10.42
N MET A 266 18.30 -12.14 9.22
CA MET A 266 18.80 -13.03 8.17
C MET A 266 19.93 -12.40 7.32
N MET A 267 20.18 -11.10 7.45
CA MET A 267 21.16 -10.38 6.64
C MET A 267 22.46 -10.13 7.41
N ALA A 268 23.59 -10.37 6.77
CA ALA A 268 24.89 -9.96 7.28
C ALA A 268 25.03 -8.42 7.32
N LYS A 269 25.89 -7.90 8.20
CA LYS A 269 26.10 -6.45 8.35
C LYS A 269 26.54 -5.76 7.04
N GLU A 270 27.37 -6.46 6.25
CA GLU A 270 27.84 -6.01 4.96
C GLU A 270 26.72 -5.89 3.92
N GLN A 271 25.71 -6.78 4.00
CA GLN A 271 24.52 -6.75 3.13
C GLN A 271 23.61 -5.58 3.52
N LYS A 272 23.41 -5.35 4.83
CA LYS A 272 22.62 -4.21 5.34
C LYS A 272 23.19 -2.88 4.88
N ALA A 273 24.53 -2.75 4.84
CA ALA A 273 25.20 -1.52 4.39
C ALA A 273 25.01 -1.21 2.89
N LYS A 274 24.60 -2.20 2.11
CA LYS A 274 24.33 -2.06 0.65
C LYS A 274 22.86 -1.76 0.33
N LEU A 275 21.99 -1.73 1.33
CA LEU A 275 20.61 -1.37 1.10
C LEU A 275 20.49 0.03 0.49
N PRO A 276 19.59 0.26 -0.45
CA PRO A 276 19.36 1.57 -1.06
C PRO A 276 19.01 2.67 -0.06
N ASP A 277 18.43 2.26 1.07
CA ASP A 277 18.07 3.14 2.18
C ASP A 277 18.72 2.60 3.48
N PRO A 278 20.01 2.92 3.72
CA PRO A 278 20.71 2.46 4.92
C PRO A 278 20.27 3.21 6.19
N PHE A 279 19.50 4.30 6.05
CA PHE A 279 18.96 5.05 7.18
C PHE A 279 17.77 4.29 7.79
N GLU A 280 17.94 3.83 9.01
CA GLU A 280 16.90 3.12 9.74
C GLU A 280 15.89 4.13 10.30
N LYS A 281 14.74 4.24 9.66
CA LYS A 281 13.65 5.13 10.07
C LYS A 281 12.92 4.59 11.29
N THR A 282 12.48 5.51 12.15
CA THR A 282 11.46 5.19 13.15
C THR A 282 10.10 4.93 12.45
N ILE A 283 9.17 4.32 13.18
CA ILE A 283 7.79 4.10 12.68
C ILE A 283 7.12 5.41 12.27
N ASP A 284 7.35 6.46 13.06
CA ASP A 284 6.81 7.80 12.78
C ASP A 284 7.38 8.37 11.48
N GLN A 285 8.70 8.31 11.29
CA GLN A 285 9.34 8.70 10.02
C GLN A 285 8.89 7.84 8.84
N GLY A 286 8.69 6.53 9.05
CA GLY A 286 8.17 5.61 8.03
C GLY A 286 6.73 5.93 7.59
N ALA A 287 5.93 6.49 8.47
CA ALA A 287 4.58 6.92 8.17
C ALA A 287 4.50 8.27 7.44
N ALA A 288 5.56 9.10 7.49
CA ALA A 288 5.54 10.48 7.01
C ALA A 288 5.18 10.61 5.52
N THR A 289 5.78 9.78 4.66
CA THR A 289 5.50 9.82 3.21
C THR A 289 4.02 9.50 2.91
N ALA A 290 3.39 8.61 3.69
CA ALA A 290 1.98 8.30 3.53
C ALA A 290 1.08 9.49 3.90
N LEU A 291 1.46 10.26 4.93
CA LEU A 291 0.74 11.48 5.32
C LEU A 291 0.89 12.57 4.26
N VAL A 292 2.09 12.76 3.67
CA VAL A 292 2.29 13.70 2.55
C VAL A 292 1.43 13.28 1.36
N ALA A 293 1.46 12.01 0.96
CA ALA A 293 0.65 11.50 -0.15
C ALA A 293 -0.87 11.70 0.08
N ALA A 294 -1.31 11.61 1.33
CA ALA A 294 -2.71 11.80 1.70
C ALA A 294 -3.12 13.28 1.79
N LEU A 295 -2.28 14.15 2.35
CA LEU A 295 -2.71 15.46 2.84
C LEU A 295 -2.21 16.64 2.00
N ASP A 296 -1.14 16.48 1.21
CA ASP A 296 -0.60 17.57 0.39
C ASP A 296 -1.47 17.81 -0.84
N ARG A 297 -2.28 18.88 -0.82
CA ARG A 297 -3.18 19.26 -1.91
C ARG A 297 -2.48 19.65 -3.22
N GLU A 298 -1.21 20.05 -3.15
CA GLU A 298 -0.42 20.39 -4.33
C GLU A 298 0.04 19.15 -5.10
N LEU A 299 -0.04 17.96 -4.50
CA LEU A 299 0.21 16.72 -5.20
C LEU A 299 -0.96 16.37 -6.11
N THR A 300 -0.68 16.27 -7.39
CA THR A 300 -1.62 15.80 -8.41
C THR A 300 -0.99 14.67 -9.22
N PRO A 301 -1.79 13.76 -9.82
CA PRO A 301 -1.25 12.64 -10.60
C PRO A 301 -0.33 13.06 -11.75
N GLU A 302 -0.51 14.28 -12.31
CA GLU A 302 0.32 14.83 -13.38
C GLU A 302 1.75 15.19 -12.91
N LYS A 303 1.93 15.44 -11.61
CA LYS A 303 3.24 15.71 -11.01
C LYS A 303 4.03 14.44 -10.71
N GLY A 304 3.38 13.27 -10.79
CA GLY A 304 3.91 11.96 -10.50
C GLY A 304 3.09 11.19 -9.46
N VAL A 305 3.10 9.87 -9.58
CA VAL A 305 2.26 8.98 -8.75
C VAL A 305 3.02 8.27 -7.64
N PHE A 306 4.36 8.34 -7.65
CA PHE A 306 5.19 7.65 -6.66
C PHE A 306 5.98 8.63 -5.80
N LEU A 307 5.96 8.38 -4.47
CA LEU A 307 6.68 9.17 -3.50
C LEU A 307 7.72 8.33 -2.75
N ASN A 308 8.87 8.94 -2.50
CA ASN A 308 9.89 8.46 -1.58
C ASN A 308 10.37 9.63 -0.73
N ASP A 309 10.69 9.39 0.56
CA ASP A 309 11.21 10.41 1.47
C ASP A 309 10.42 11.73 1.44
N CYS A 310 9.08 11.61 1.44
CA CYS A 310 8.13 12.72 1.40
C CYS A 310 8.15 13.55 0.10
N GLN A 311 8.84 13.11 -0.95
CA GLN A 311 8.94 13.80 -2.23
C GLN A 311 8.50 12.89 -3.38
N VAL A 312 8.01 13.49 -4.49
CA VAL A 312 7.76 12.77 -5.73
C VAL A 312 9.08 12.30 -6.32
N THR A 313 9.14 11.03 -6.70
CA THR A 313 10.33 10.38 -7.22
C THR A 313 9.97 9.57 -8.46
N ASP A 314 10.87 9.56 -9.43
CA ASP A 314 10.74 8.75 -10.64
C ASP A 314 10.80 7.26 -10.33
N VAL A 315 10.14 6.47 -11.15
CA VAL A 315 10.16 5.01 -11.11
C VAL A 315 10.62 4.44 -12.47
N PRO A 316 11.04 3.18 -12.55
CA PRO A 316 11.34 2.56 -13.83
C PRO A 316 10.16 2.67 -14.80
N PRO A 317 10.41 2.86 -16.10
CA PRO A 317 9.34 3.04 -17.11
C PRO A 317 8.28 1.94 -17.13
N TYR A 318 8.63 0.72 -16.74
CA TYR A 318 7.66 -0.37 -16.65
C TYR A 318 6.65 -0.19 -15.51
N ALA A 319 7.01 0.57 -14.45
CA ALA A 319 6.14 0.80 -13.31
C ALA A 319 5.21 2.02 -13.47
N ASP A 320 5.51 2.93 -14.44
CA ASP A 320 4.66 4.10 -14.77
C ASP A 320 3.98 3.97 -16.14
N SER A 321 4.02 2.79 -16.74
CA SER A 321 3.40 2.52 -18.04
C SER A 321 1.88 2.42 -17.92
N LYS A 322 1.15 3.32 -18.60
CA LYS A 322 -0.32 3.29 -18.66
C LYS A 322 -0.85 1.99 -19.26
N ASP A 323 -0.17 1.46 -20.29
CA ASP A 323 -0.58 0.21 -20.96
C ASP A 323 -0.40 -0.98 -20.02
N LYS A 324 0.74 -1.08 -19.30
CA LYS A 324 0.96 -2.13 -18.30
C LYS A 324 0.00 -1.97 -17.10
N ALA A 325 -0.31 -0.75 -16.70
CA ALA A 325 -1.28 -0.47 -15.65
C ALA A 325 -2.71 -0.94 -16.03
N GLN A 326 -3.15 -0.66 -17.26
CA GLN A 326 -4.42 -1.15 -17.80
C GLN A 326 -4.42 -2.69 -17.93
N LYS A 327 -3.33 -3.28 -18.41
CA LYS A 327 -3.18 -4.74 -18.50
C LYS A 327 -3.29 -5.41 -17.14
N LEU A 328 -2.63 -4.85 -16.11
CA LEU A 328 -2.70 -5.36 -14.74
C LEU A 328 -4.10 -5.24 -14.15
N TRP A 329 -4.76 -4.11 -14.36
CA TRP A 329 -6.14 -3.89 -13.90
C TRP A 329 -7.07 -4.95 -14.47
N LYS A 330 -7.01 -5.15 -15.79
CA LYS A 330 -7.80 -6.18 -16.49
C LYS A 330 -7.51 -7.60 -15.98
N LEU A 331 -6.23 -7.92 -15.75
CA LEU A 331 -5.83 -9.20 -15.15
C LEU A 331 -6.44 -9.37 -13.76
N SER A 332 -6.38 -8.32 -12.93
CA SER A 332 -6.93 -8.34 -11.57
C SER A 332 -8.44 -8.52 -11.57
N GLU A 333 -9.18 -7.82 -12.44
CA GLU A 333 -10.63 -8.01 -12.64
C GLU A 333 -10.95 -9.45 -13.04
N ASN A 334 -10.22 -10.01 -14.00
CA ASN A 334 -10.45 -11.37 -14.49
C ASN A 334 -10.18 -12.41 -13.38
N LEU A 335 -9.09 -12.26 -12.63
CA LEU A 335 -8.76 -13.15 -11.51
C LEU A 335 -9.84 -13.10 -10.41
N VAL A 336 -10.28 -11.90 -10.04
CA VAL A 336 -11.37 -11.74 -9.07
C VAL A 336 -12.65 -12.39 -9.58
N ALA A 337 -13.02 -12.15 -10.84
CA ALA A 337 -14.23 -12.74 -11.43
C ALA A 337 -14.16 -14.27 -11.51
N GLU A 338 -13.01 -14.82 -11.89
CA GLU A 338 -12.77 -16.27 -11.95
C GLU A 338 -12.91 -16.92 -10.56
N LYS A 339 -12.26 -16.33 -9.55
CA LYS A 339 -12.21 -16.94 -8.21
C LYS A 339 -13.50 -16.76 -7.41
N LEU A 340 -14.23 -15.67 -7.64
CA LEU A 340 -15.46 -15.36 -6.90
C LEU A 340 -16.73 -15.68 -7.69
N GLY A 341 -16.63 -16.11 -8.95
CA GLY A 341 -17.77 -16.38 -9.81
C GLY A 341 -18.62 -15.15 -10.16
N SER A 342 -18.13 -13.95 -9.91
CA SER A 342 -18.82 -12.70 -10.19
C SER A 342 -17.82 -11.57 -10.45
N ALA A 343 -18.14 -10.71 -11.43
CA ALA A 343 -17.34 -9.54 -11.73
C ALA A 343 -17.40 -8.50 -10.61
N LEU A 344 -16.30 -7.76 -10.41
CA LEU A 344 -16.26 -6.59 -9.56
C LEU A 344 -17.15 -5.50 -10.18
N GLN A 345 -18.07 -4.95 -9.39
CA GLN A 345 -18.94 -3.85 -9.85
C GLN A 345 -18.28 -2.53 -9.43
N LEU A 346 -17.81 -1.75 -10.41
CA LEU A 346 -17.25 -0.41 -10.23
C LEU A 346 -18.27 0.71 -10.55
N ALA A 347 -19.56 0.35 -10.60
CA ALA A 347 -20.65 1.24 -10.97
C ALA A 347 -20.92 2.35 -9.94
#